data_a9843ed31860faa40c7c53bd9f877bc6
#
_entry.id   a9843ed31860faa40c7c53bd9f877bc6
#
_cell.length_a   1.000
_cell.length_b   1.000
_cell.length_c   1.000
_cell.angle_alpha   90.00
_cell.angle_beta   90.00
_cell.angle_gamma   90.00
#
_symmetry.space_group_name_H-M   'P 1'
#
loop_
_entity.id
_entity.type
_entity.pdbx_description
1 polymer ?
#
loop_
_entity_poly.entity_id
_entity_poly.type
_entity_poly.pdbx_seq_one_letter_code
_entity_poly.pdbx_strand_id
1 'polypeptide(L)' 'MAFKIEITPRNDPSGATAYAVIVTIDDHETVLSFESKEAAERFAETERARLTADEQKTKSAPPA' A
#
# COMPACT_ATOMS: atom_id res chain seq x y z
N MET A 1 -5.86 11.21 9.41
CA MET A 1 -6.08 10.68 8.08
C MET A 1 -5.95 9.15 8.08
N ALA A 2 -6.97 8.47 7.64
CA ALA A 2 -6.99 7.01 7.69
C ALA A 2 -6.54 6.43 6.35
N PHE A 3 -5.83 5.33 6.42
CA PHE A 3 -5.44 4.62 5.22
C PHE A 3 -5.64 3.12 5.44
N LYS A 4 -5.74 2.39 4.34
CA LYS A 4 -5.90 0.96 4.38
C LYS A 4 -5.01 0.33 3.32
N ILE A 5 -4.34 -0.75 3.67
CA ILE A 5 -3.49 -1.48 2.76
C ILE A 5 -3.91 -2.94 2.76
N GLU A 6 -4.20 -3.48 1.60
CA GLU A 6 -4.60 -4.87 1.45
C GLU A 6 -3.73 -5.55 0.41
N ILE A 7 -3.47 -6.83 0.63
CA ILE A 7 -2.75 -7.65 -0.33
C ILE A 7 -3.69 -8.76 -0.76
N THR A 8 -3.94 -8.85 -2.05
CA THR A 8 -4.86 -9.84 -2.59
C THR A 8 -4.15 -10.66 -3.66
N PRO A 9 -4.19 -11.98 -3.57
CA PRO A 9 -3.62 -12.82 -4.62
C PRO A 9 -4.48 -12.76 -5.87
N ARG A 10 -3.83 -12.72 -7.02
CA ARG A 10 -4.51 -12.70 -8.30
C ARG A 10 -3.90 -13.73 -9.23
N ASN A 11 -4.74 -14.43 -9.96
CA ASN A 11 -4.29 -15.37 -10.96
C ASN A 11 -4.30 -14.70 -12.32
N ASP A 12 -3.16 -14.73 -12.97
CA ASP A 12 -3.03 -14.20 -14.31
C ASP A 12 -3.54 -15.24 -15.31
N PRO A 13 -4.15 -14.82 -16.42
CA PRO A 13 -4.55 -15.76 -17.45
C PRO A 13 -3.41 -16.61 -17.99
N SER A 14 -2.17 -16.12 -17.90
CA SER A 14 -1.00 -16.86 -18.32
C SER A 14 -0.60 -17.97 -17.34
N GLY A 15 -1.29 -18.08 -16.21
CA GLY A 15 -0.99 -19.09 -15.21
C GLY A 15 -0.03 -18.62 -14.13
N ALA A 16 0.48 -17.43 -14.25
CA ALA A 16 1.36 -16.88 -13.23
C ALA A 16 0.54 -16.33 -12.08
N THR A 17 1.08 -16.45 -10.88
CA THR A 17 0.44 -15.89 -9.69
C THR A 17 0.97 -14.48 -9.46
N ALA A 18 0.07 -13.54 -9.37
CA ALA A 18 0.44 -12.16 -9.08
C ALA A 18 -0.24 -11.73 -7.79
N TYR A 19 0.30 -10.73 -7.15
CA TYR A 19 -0.27 -10.19 -5.92
C TYR A 19 -0.56 -8.71 -6.12
N ALA A 20 -1.76 -8.30 -5.77
CA ALA A 20 -2.16 -6.91 -5.88
C ALA A 20 -2.15 -6.27 -4.50
N VAL A 21 -1.52 -5.10 -4.42
CA VAL A 21 -1.53 -4.32 -3.20
C VAL A 21 -2.48 -3.15 -3.43
N ILE A 22 -3.49 -3.08 -2.60
CA ILE A 22 -4.50 -2.03 -2.71
C ILE A 22 -4.30 -1.06 -1.56
N VAL A 23 -3.94 0.16 -1.91
CA VAL A 23 -3.72 1.22 -0.92
C VAL A 23 -4.86 2.21 -1.05
N THR A 24 -5.61 2.37 0.02
CA THR A 24 -6.73 3.31 0.05
C THR A 24 -6.40 4.43 1.01
N ILE A 25 -6.41 5.65 0.52
CA ILE A 25 -6.17 6.84 1.33
C ILE A 25 -7.35 7.79 1.08
N ASP A 26 -8.08 8.08 2.15
CA ASP A 26 -9.30 8.86 2.04
C ASP A 26 -10.25 8.19 1.04
N ASP A 27 -10.52 8.82 -0.08
CA ASP A 27 -11.38 8.27 -1.12
C ASP A 27 -10.59 7.78 -2.32
N HIS A 28 -9.27 7.77 -2.22
CA HIS A 28 -8.40 7.37 -3.33
C HIS A 28 -7.90 5.95 -3.14
N GLU A 29 -8.09 5.15 -4.16
CA GLU A 29 -7.64 3.79 -4.15
C GLU A 29 -6.60 3.58 -5.24
N THR A 30 -5.45 3.03 -4.85
CA THR A 30 -4.37 2.73 -5.77
C THR A 30 -4.11 1.24 -5.75
N VAL A 31 -4.07 0.63 -6.93
CA VAL A 31 -3.83 -0.80 -7.05
C VAL A 31 -2.50 -1.01 -7.77
N LEU A 32 -1.63 -1.81 -7.16
CA LEU A 32 -0.33 -2.13 -7.69
C LEU A 32 -0.18 -3.65 -7.77
N SER A 33 0.45 -4.13 -8.83
CA SER A 33 0.63 -5.55 -9.03
C SER A 33 2.10 -5.93 -8.85
N PHE A 34 2.32 -7.07 -8.20
CA PHE A 34 3.66 -7.59 -7.96
C PHE A 34 3.70 -9.07 -8.36
N GLU A 35 4.87 -9.51 -8.76
CA GLU A 35 5.04 -10.89 -9.20
C GLU A 35 5.18 -11.86 -8.05
N SER A 36 5.55 -11.40 -6.87
CA SER A 36 5.72 -12.27 -5.72
C SER A 36 5.06 -11.69 -4.49
N LYS A 37 4.68 -12.58 -3.59
CA LYS A 37 4.09 -12.18 -2.33
C LYS A 37 5.08 -11.37 -1.50
N GLU A 38 6.34 -11.75 -1.54
CA GLU A 38 7.37 -11.06 -0.80
C GLU A 38 7.52 -9.62 -1.26
N ALA A 39 7.49 -9.39 -2.57
CA ALA A 39 7.56 -8.04 -3.10
C ALA A 39 6.35 -7.22 -2.69
N ALA A 40 5.17 -7.83 -2.73
CA ALA A 40 3.94 -7.17 -2.33
C ALA A 40 3.97 -6.78 -0.85
N GLU A 41 4.45 -7.70 -0.01
CA GLU A 41 4.54 -7.43 1.41
C GLU A 41 5.55 -6.33 1.72
N ARG A 42 6.67 -6.34 1.03
CA ARG A 42 7.67 -5.28 1.19
C ARG A 42 7.12 -3.92 0.83
N PHE A 43 6.43 -3.88 -0.28
CA PHE A 43 5.83 -2.62 -0.69
C PHE A 43 4.79 -2.15 0.31
N ALA A 44 3.93 -3.06 0.76
CA ALA A 44 2.88 -2.72 1.73
C ALA A 44 3.50 -2.20 3.02
N GLU A 45 4.56 -2.84 3.49
CA GLU A 45 5.24 -2.42 4.70
C GLU A 45 5.88 -1.04 4.54
N THR A 46 6.52 -0.83 3.40
CA THR A 46 7.14 0.47 3.10
C THR A 46 6.10 1.57 3.02
N GLU A 47 4.99 1.30 2.36
CA GLU A 47 3.91 2.28 2.24
C GLU A 47 3.28 2.58 3.59
N ARG A 48 3.08 1.55 4.40
CA ARG A 48 2.53 1.75 5.74
C ARG A 48 3.43 2.63 6.58
N ALA A 49 4.72 2.37 6.54
CA ALA A 49 5.68 3.17 7.31
C ALA A 49 5.70 4.61 6.80
N ARG A 50 5.67 4.77 5.49
CA ARG A 50 5.68 6.10 4.89
C ARG A 50 4.42 6.89 5.23
N LEU A 51 3.27 6.24 5.12
CA LEU A 51 2.00 6.91 5.40
C LEU A 51 1.85 7.22 6.88
N THR A 52 2.32 6.33 7.74
CA THR A 52 2.30 6.56 9.17
C THR A 52 3.19 7.73 9.54
N ALA A 53 4.38 7.79 8.97
CA ALA A 53 5.31 8.88 9.22
C ALA A 53 4.75 10.20 8.71
N ASP A 54 4.12 10.18 7.54
CA ASP A 54 3.53 11.37 6.97
C ASP A 54 2.37 11.87 7.81
N GLU A 55 1.56 10.97 8.32
CA GLU A 55 0.46 11.31 9.19
C GLU A 55 0.95 11.93 10.49
N GLN A 56 1.98 11.35 11.09
CA GLN A 56 2.56 11.88 12.31
C GLN A 56 3.22 13.24 12.07
N LYS A 57 3.86 13.37 10.94
CA LYS A 57 4.49 14.63 10.57
C LYS A 57 3.45 15.74 10.42
N THR A 58 2.31 15.40 9.84
CA THR A 58 1.23 16.38 9.69
C THR A 58 0.68 16.79 11.04
N LYS A 59 0.56 15.86 11.96
CA LYS A 59 0.05 16.13 13.29
C LYS A 59 1.01 16.95 14.14
N SER A 60 2.29 16.65 14.04
CA SER A 60 3.29 17.27 14.88
C SER A 60 4.00 18.44 14.20
N ALA A 61 3.74 18.65 12.94
CA ALA A 61 4.37 19.74 12.22
C ALA A 61 3.88 21.09 12.77
N PRO A 62 4.78 21.96 13.17
CA PRO A 62 4.38 23.27 13.63
C PRO A 62 3.83 24.06 12.46
N PRO A 63 2.84 24.89 12.70
CA PRO A 63 2.36 25.77 11.66
C PRO A 63 3.49 26.71 11.25
N ALA A 64 3.67 26.80 10.00
CA ALA A 64 4.74 27.64 9.47
C ALA A 64 4.43 29.11 9.71
#